data_cefeac0400b7b881a9ca5bf286a08276
#
_entry.id   cefeac0400b7b881a9ca5bf286a08276
#
_cell.length_a   1.000
_cell.length_b   1.000
_cell.length_c   1.000
_cell.angle_alpha   90.00
_cell.angle_beta   90.00
_cell.angle_gamma   90.00
#
_symmetry.space_group_name_H-M   'P 1'
#
loop_
_entity.id
_entity.type
_entity.pdbx_description
1 polymer ?
#
loop_
_entity_poly.entity_id
_entity_poly.type
_entity_poly.pdbx_seq_one_letter_code
_entity_poly.pdbx_strand_id
1 'polypeptide(L)'
;MTATGAQMGSTCSFSTRISLRWVPEPPEETTDTIVLSVGEWFLDLRMDKKSGAIDWAMAGTRIVDNPNETPVRVRFTRELDSFNEIGMVDPATFSPLPNGDDLETGEMPRTDRPGAPMTAFEEVWRELPFRQGPEGDQRGLSWVLESDDGDLFPSESQEGPVVVTKVFVGRIWGTYLGFQQAQTHSRVKESDGQWSVTRTGGEVSARREEWSGSTWEKKYVVGPEGDNLPSMQIGFEGEGEGSWRVSGERVTLHGRSFIVRAFEDL
;
A
#
# COMPACT_ATOMS: atom_id res chain seq x y z
N MET A 1 22.70 28.81 -10.80
CA MET A 1 21.53 27.95 -10.84
C MET A 1 22.06 26.54 -10.71
N THR A 2 22.12 26.07 -9.51
CA THR A 2 22.66 24.74 -9.18
C THR A 2 21.47 23.78 -9.18
N ALA A 3 21.47 22.84 -10.12
CA ALA A 3 20.58 21.70 -10.08
C ALA A 3 20.81 20.96 -8.76
N THR A 4 19.78 20.90 -7.95
CA THR A 4 19.75 20.06 -6.75
C THR A 4 19.93 18.61 -7.20
N GLY A 5 21.05 18.03 -6.79
CA GLY A 5 21.41 16.67 -7.12
C GLY A 5 20.30 15.72 -6.65
N ALA A 6 19.91 14.83 -7.55
CA ALA A 6 19.13 13.66 -7.19
C ALA A 6 19.84 12.97 -6.02
N GLN A 7 19.15 12.83 -4.91
CA GLN A 7 19.62 12.08 -3.76
C GLN A 7 19.71 10.62 -4.22
N MET A 8 20.92 10.17 -4.58
CA MET A 8 21.17 8.76 -4.90
C MET A 8 20.97 7.96 -3.62
N GLY A 9 19.94 7.14 -3.58
CA GLY A 9 19.87 6.10 -2.57
C GLY A 9 18.53 5.77 -1.92
N SER A 10 17.57 6.70 -1.85
CA SER A 10 16.28 6.35 -1.24
C SER A 10 15.39 5.57 -2.20
N THR A 11 14.93 4.40 -1.74
CA THR A 11 13.88 3.65 -2.44
C THR A 11 12.48 3.99 -1.92
N CYS A 12 12.38 5.01 -1.04
CA CYS A 12 11.11 5.52 -0.54
C CYS A 12 10.50 6.54 -1.49
N SER A 13 9.19 6.45 -1.69
CA SER A 13 8.39 7.47 -2.36
C SER A 13 7.08 7.72 -1.62
N PHE A 14 6.63 8.97 -1.67
CA PHE A 14 5.38 9.41 -1.08
C PHE A 14 4.65 10.29 -2.09
N SER A 15 3.51 9.84 -2.59
CA SER A 15 2.82 10.50 -3.69
C SER A 15 1.33 10.66 -3.45
N THR A 16 0.74 11.58 -4.21
CA THR A 16 -0.70 11.80 -4.28
C THR A 16 -1.15 11.82 -5.72
N ARG A 17 -2.37 11.37 -5.96
CA ARG A 17 -3.00 11.53 -7.27
C ARG A 17 -3.55 12.94 -7.41
N ILE A 18 -3.22 13.57 -8.53
CA ILE A 18 -3.68 14.92 -8.90
C ILE A 18 -4.98 14.85 -9.70
N SER A 19 -5.11 13.85 -10.57
CA SER A 19 -6.32 13.60 -11.34
C SER A 19 -6.39 12.19 -11.87
N LEU A 20 -7.62 11.68 -12.05
CA LEU A 20 -7.97 10.51 -12.85
C LEU A 20 -8.81 10.96 -14.04
N ARG A 21 -8.51 10.43 -15.22
CA ARG A 21 -9.30 10.60 -16.43
C ARG A 21 -9.62 9.24 -17.03
N TRP A 22 -10.89 8.96 -17.23
CA TRP A 22 -11.35 7.90 -18.12
C TRP A 22 -11.39 8.45 -19.55
N VAL A 23 -10.59 7.89 -20.45
CA VAL A 23 -10.49 8.40 -21.83
C VAL A 23 -11.78 8.10 -22.60
N PRO A 24 -12.43 9.11 -23.26
CA PRO A 24 -11.99 10.52 -23.47
C PRO A 24 -12.60 11.56 -22.52
N GLU A 25 -13.08 11.18 -21.33
CA GLU A 25 -13.73 12.09 -20.37
C GLU A 25 -12.73 13.12 -19.81
N PRO A 26 -13.19 14.27 -19.27
CA PRO A 26 -12.30 15.22 -18.61
C PRO A 26 -11.69 14.64 -17.32
N PRO A 27 -10.49 15.09 -16.92
CA PRO A 27 -9.89 14.66 -15.67
C PRO A 27 -10.64 15.22 -14.45
N GLU A 28 -10.73 14.42 -13.40
CA GLU A 28 -11.26 14.82 -12.09
C GLU A 28 -10.47 14.18 -10.97
N GLU A 29 -10.62 14.67 -9.72
CA GLU A 29 -10.08 14.05 -8.52
C GLU A 29 -11.07 14.14 -7.37
N THR A 30 -11.74 13.04 -7.13
CA THR A 30 -12.79 12.88 -6.12
C THR A 30 -12.29 12.32 -4.80
N THR A 31 -11.02 11.86 -4.77
CA THR A 31 -10.44 11.19 -3.59
C THR A 31 -9.29 11.97 -2.96
N ASP A 32 -9.16 11.87 -1.63
CA ASP A 32 -7.91 12.17 -0.91
C ASP A 32 -7.04 10.91 -1.00
N THR A 33 -6.12 10.92 -1.98
CA THR A 33 -5.27 9.78 -2.29
C THR A 33 -3.87 9.99 -1.77
N ILE A 34 -3.32 9.00 -1.06
CA ILE A 34 -1.89 8.93 -0.77
C ILE A 34 -1.37 7.53 -1.00
N VAL A 35 -0.16 7.47 -1.55
CA VAL A 35 0.60 6.24 -1.70
C VAL A 35 1.93 6.41 -1.01
N LEU A 36 2.27 5.49 -0.13
CA LEU A 36 3.61 5.35 0.42
C LEU A 36 4.26 4.08 -0.12
N SER A 37 5.53 4.18 -0.51
CA SER A 37 6.32 3.05 -0.95
C SER A 37 7.67 3.03 -0.23
N VAL A 38 8.08 1.86 0.24
CA VAL A 38 9.40 1.63 0.85
C VAL A 38 9.98 0.37 0.22
N GLY A 39 11.09 0.51 -0.51
CA GLY A 39 11.60 -0.57 -1.35
C GLY A 39 10.59 -0.96 -2.42
N GLU A 40 10.29 -2.24 -2.47
CA GLU A 40 9.30 -2.79 -3.40
C GLU A 40 7.87 -2.78 -2.84
N TRP A 41 7.66 -2.43 -1.57
CA TRP A 41 6.36 -2.51 -0.91
C TRP A 41 5.63 -1.18 -0.94
N PHE A 42 4.31 -1.22 -1.19
CA PHE A 42 3.48 -0.03 -1.18
C PHE A 42 2.18 -0.22 -0.40
N LEU A 43 1.64 0.90 0.08
CA LEU A 43 0.28 1.06 0.61
C LEU A 43 -0.36 2.25 -0.09
N ASP A 44 -1.52 2.03 -0.73
CA ASP A 44 -2.32 3.06 -1.42
C ASP A 44 -3.66 3.21 -0.71
N LEU A 45 -3.98 4.41 -0.25
CA LEU A 45 -5.26 4.76 0.37
C LEU A 45 -5.93 5.88 -0.40
N ARG A 46 -7.13 5.61 -0.89
CA ARG A 46 -7.99 6.57 -1.60
C ARG A 46 -9.29 6.74 -0.82
N MET A 47 -9.46 7.93 -0.26
CA MET A 47 -10.66 8.29 0.53
C MET A 47 -11.57 9.18 -0.29
N ASP A 48 -12.81 8.78 -0.51
CA ASP A 48 -13.79 9.63 -1.17
C ASP A 48 -14.00 10.93 -0.38
N LYS A 49 -13.73 12.08 -0.99
CA LYS A 49 -13.79 13.40 -0.33
C LYS A 49 -15.18 13.79 0.15
N LYS A 50 -16.21 13.24 -0.46
CA LYS A 50 -17.59 13.60 -0.17
C LYS A 50 -18.18 12.77 0.97
N SER A 51 -17.97 11.46 0.94
CA SER A 51 -18.52 10.53 1.93
C SER A 51 -17.58 10.27 3.10
N GLY A 52 -16.26 10.44 2.91
CA GLY A 52 -15.24 10.02 3.87
C GLY A 52 -15.07 8.51 3.96
N ALA A 53 -15.63 7.75 3.03
CA ALA A 53 -15.46 6.31 2.95
C ALA A 53 -14.20 5.93 2.16
N ILE A 54 -13.73 4.69 2.32
CA ILE A 54 -12.70 4.13 1.46
C ILE A 54 -13.29 4.01 0.05
N ASP A 55 -12.66 4.69 -0.93
CA ASP A 55 -12.89 4.48 -2.35
C ASP A 55 -12.08 3.27 -2.82
N TRP A 56 -10.78 3.26 -2.50
CA TRP A 56 -9.90 2.12 -2.73
C TRP A 56 -8.79 2.07 -1.69
N ALA A 57 -8.49 0.89 -1.19
CA ALA A 57 -7.34 0.64 -0.34
C ALA A 57 -6.66 -0.66 -0.77
N MET A 58 -5.36 -0.60 -1.02
CA MET A 58 -4.57 -1.78 -1.41
C MET A 58 -3.15 -1.72 -0.86
N ALA A 59 -2.57 -2.90 -0.64
CA ALA A 59 -1.17 -3.07 -0.28
C ALA A 59 -0.57 -4.26 -1.01
N GLY A 60 0.70 -4.17 -1.36
CA GLY A 60 1.42 -5.22 -2.07
C GLY A 60 2.80 -4.80 -2.51
N THR A 61 3.27 -5.36 -3.64
CA THR A 61 4.59 -5.04 -4.19
C THR A 61 4.49 -4.29 -5.52
N ARG A 62 5.42 -3.36 -5.71
CA ARG A 62 5.63 -2.58 -6.92
C ARG A 62 6.92 -3.06 -7.60
N ILE A 63 6.81 -3.67 -8.76
CA ILE A 63 7.92 -4.23 -9.53
C ILE A 63 8.16 -3.38 -10.76
N VAL A 64 9.35 -2.81 -10.89
CA VAL A 64 9.74 -2.02 -12.07
C VAL A 64 10.41 -2.94 -13.08
N ASP A 65 9.80 -3.12 -14.26
CA ASP A 65 10.27 -4.06 -15.27
C ASP A 65 11.43 -3.48 -16.12
N ASN A 66 11.43 -2.15 -16.34
CA ASN A 66 12.39 -1.48 -17.23
C ASN A 66 12.86 -0.13 -16.69
N PRO A 67 13.59 -0.07 -15.57
CA PRO A 67 13.91 1.16 -14.85
C PRO A 67 14.71 2.21 -15.66
N ASN A 68 15.36 1.78 -16.76
CA ASN A 68 16.19 2.66 -17.60
C ASN A 68 15.52 3.08 -18.92
N GLU A 69 14.24 2.77 -19.10
CA GLU A 69 13.47 3.12 -20.28
C GLU A 69 12.41 4.19 -19.97
N THR A 70 11.95 4.91 -21.00
CA THR A 70 10.81 5.79 -20.90
C THR A 70 9.87 5.48 -22.07
N PRO A 71 8.61 5.16 -21.81
CA PRO A 71 7.93 5.09 -20.49
C PRO A 71 8.42 3.91 -19.62
N VAL A 72 8.38 4.10 -18.30
CA VAL A 72 8.68 3.06 -17.32
C VAL A 72 7.49 2.12 -17.19
N ARG A 73 7.72 0.81 -17.25
CA ARG A 73 6.68 -0.20 -16.99
C ARG A 73 6.79 -0.72 -15.56
N VAL A 74 5.65 -0.78 -14.90
CA VAL A 74 5.53 -1.21 -13.51
C VAL A 74 4.42 -2.24 -13.39
N ARG A 75 4.59 -3.21 -12.50
CA ARG A 75 3.53 -4.14 -12.09
C ARG A 75 3.27 -3.98 -10.60
N PHE A 76 2.00 -3.85 -10.24
CA PHE A 76 1.55 -3.84 -8.86
C PHE A 76 0.90 -5.19 -8.53
N THR A 77 1.37 -5.86 -7.47
CA THR A 77 0.68 -7.03 -6.92
C THR A 77 -0.26 -6.56 -5.81
N ARG A 78 -1.33 -7.31 -5.57
CA ARG A 78 -2.31 -6.98 -4.53
C ARG A 78 -2.36 -8.09 -3.47
N GLU A 79 -1.72 -7.86 -2.33
CA GLU A 79 -1.76 -8.78 -1.18
C GLU A 79 -2.94 -8.49 -0.24
N LEU A 80 -3.43 -7.25 -0.27
CA LEU A 80 -4.65 -6.77 0.36
C LEU A 80 -5.33 -5.80 -0.62
N ASP A 81 -6.65 -5.93 -0.79
CA ASP A 81 -7.38 -5.11 -1.75
C ASP A 81 -8.87 -4.97 -1.39
N SER A 82 -9.37 -3.74 -1.34
CA SER A 82 -10.76 -3.44 -0.99
C SER A 82 -11.77 -3.85 -2.07
N PHE A 83 -11.34 -4.03 -3.32
CA PHE A 83 -12.17 -4.58 -4.40
C PHE A 83 -12.14 -6.11 -4.46
N ASN A 84 -11.43 -6.74 -3.51
CA ASN A 84 -11.30 -8.19 -3.43
C ASN A 84 -10.61 -8.82 -4.65
N GLU A 85 -9.69 -8.10 -5.26
CA GLU A 85 -8.87 -8.59 -6.38
C GLU A 85 -7.49 -9.06 -5.90
N ILE A 86 -7.49 -9.80 -4.77
CA ILE A 86 -6.28 -10.26 -4.09
C ILE A 86 -5.51 -11.25 -4.98
N GLY A 87 -4.21 -11.02 -5.14
CA GLY A 87 -3.33 -11.81 -6.00
C GLY A 87 -3.32 -11.39 -7.46
N MET A 88 -4.15 -10.41 -7.85
CA MET A 88 -4.06 -9.83 -9.19
C MET A 88 -2.79 -9.01 -9.36
N VAL A 89 -2.38 -8.86 -10.61
CA VAL A 89 -1.23 -8.07 -11.01
C VAL A 89 -1.70 -7.02 -12.01
N ASP A 90 -1.53 -5.74 -11.66
CA ASP A 90 -1.87 -4.62 -12.52
C ASP A 90 -0.63 -4.08 -13.23
N PRO A 91 -0.59 -4.14 -14.56
CA PRO A 91 0.43 -3.45 -15.32
C PRO A 91 0.07 -1.97 -15.50
N ALA A 92 1.04 -1.11 -15.26
CA ALA A 92 0.93 0.33 -15.50
C ALA A 92 2.16 0.86 -16.23
N THR A 93 1.99 2.00 -16.90
CA THR A 93 3.05 2.65 -17.65
C THR A 93 3.17 4.09 -17.19
N PHE A 94 4.36 4.51 -16.76
CA PHE A 94 4.64 5.85 -16.25
C PHE A 94 5.52 6.65 -17.22
N SER A 95 5.15 7.90 -17.44
CA SER A 95 5.89 8.87 -18.24
C SER A 95 6.02 10.20 -17.49
N PRO A 96 7.23 10.79 -17.40
CA PRO A 96 7.40 12.08 -16.73
C PRO A 96 6.71 13.20 -17.51
N LEU A 97 6.04 14.10 -16.78
CA LEU A 97 5.46 15.31 -17.30
C LEU A 97 6.41 16.53 -17.16
N PRO A 98 6.28 17.57 -18.01
CA PRO A 98 7.19 18.74 -17.95
C PRO A 98 7.16 19.51 -16.63
N ASN A 99 6.11 19.38 -15.83
CA ASN A 99 5.95 20.05 -14.54
C ASN A 99 6.52 19.25 -13.35
N GLY A 100 7.10 18.07 -13.63
CA GLY A 100 7.68 17.19 -12.61
C GLY A 100 6.72 16.16 -12.01
N ASP A 101 5.46 16.16 -12.46
CA ASP A 101 4.51 15.08 -12.14
C ASP A 101 4.74 13.89 -13.07
N ASP A 102 4.15 12.74 -12.77
CA ASP A 102 4.16 11.55 -13.61
C ASP A 102 2.77 11.24 -14.15
N LEU A 103 2.72 10.84 -15.43
CA LEU A 103 1.51 10.34 -16.06
C LEU A 103 1.54 8.80 -16.04
N GLU A 104 0.60 8.22 -15.33
CA GLU A 104 0.28 6.80 -15.40
C GLU A 104 -0.79 6.55 -16.44
N THR A 105 -0.60 5.51 -17.27
CA THR A 105 -1.57 5.06 -18.26
C THR A 105 -1.77 3.56 -18.19
N GLY A 106 -3.00 3.12 -18.40
CA GLY A 106 -3.38 1.72 -18.38
C GLY A 106 -4.81 1.51 -18.84
N GLU A 107 -5.31 0.31 -18.59
CA GLU A 107 -6.71 -0.06 -18.79
C GLU A 107 -7.21 -0.78 -17.54
N MET A 108 -8.41 -0.46 -17.08
CA MET A 108 -9.04 -1.15 -15.95
C MET A 108 -10.57 -1.23 -16.13
N PRO A 109 -11.24 -2.15 -15.41
CA PRO A 109 -12.70 -2.22 -15.42
C PRO A 109 -13.33 -0.93 -14.88
N ARG A 110 -14.25 -0.35 -15.65
CA ARG A 110 -14.99 0.83 -15.24
C ARG A 110 -16.25 0.42 -14.46
N THR A 111 -16.10 0.23 -13.15
CA THR A 111 -17.14 -0.34 -12.27
C THR A 111 -18.35 0.57 -12.07
N ASP A 112 -18.24 1.88 -12.34
CA ASP A 112 -19.34 2.84 -12.34
C ASP A 112 -20.25 2.72 -13.58
N ARG A 113 -19.89 1.87 -14.55
CA ARG A 113 -20.66 1.63 -15.77
C ARG A 113 -21.23 0.20 -15.81
N PRO A 114 -22.43 0.02 -16.39
CA PRO A 114 -23.00 -1.32 -16.57
C PRO A 114 -22.06 -2.24 -17.35
N GLY A 115 -21.82 -3.44 -16.81
CA GLY A 115 -20.93 -4.42 -17.43
C GLY A 115 -19.44 -4.18 -17.20
N ALA A 116 -19.07 -3.16 -16.42
CA ALA A 116 -17.70 -2.82 -16.06
C ALA A 116 -16.72 -2.94 -17.26
N PRO A 117 -16.93 -2.19 -18.36
CA PRO A 117 -16.11 -2.31 -19.56
C PRO A 117 -14.65 -1.93 -19.26
N MET A 118 -13.70 -2.69 -19.80
CA MET A 118 -12.29 -2.29 -19.81
C MET A 118 -12.16 -0.94 -20.52
N THR A 119 -11.61 0.03 -19.83
CA THR A 119 -11.55 1.42 -20.29
C THR A 119 -10.16 1.97 -20.02
N ALA A 120 -9.59 2.64 -21.03
CA ALA A 120 -8.31 3.33 -20.89
C ALA A 120 -8.42 4.46 -19.86
N PHE A 121 -7.42 4.57 -18.98
CA PHE A 121 -7.34 5.64 -18.00
C PHE A 121 -6.00 6.39 -18.10
N GLU A 122 -6.01 7.59 -17.57
CA GLU A 122 -4.85 8.42 -17.31
C GLU A 122 -4.92 8.95 -15.88
N GLU A 123 -3.89 8.70 -15.09
CA GLU A 123 -3.73 9.25 -13.75
C GLU A 123 -2.48 10.14 -13.69
N VAL A 124 -2.62 11.32 -13.13
CA VAL A 124 -1.49 12.23 -12.89
C VAL A 124 -1.09 12.13 -11.44
N TRP A 125 0.17 11.78 -11.20
CA TRP A 125 0.75 11.58 -9.89
C TRP A 125 1.79 12.64 -9.57
N ARG A 126 1.79 13.09 -8.31
CA ARG A 126 2.77 14.04 -7.77
C ARG A 126 3.51 13.44 -6.61
N GLU A 127 4.84 13.46 -6.71
CA GLU A 127 5.70 13.17 -5.57
C GLU A 127 5.55 14.29 -4.51
N LEU A 128 5.41 13.88 -3.26
CA LEU A 128 5.27 14.79 -2.12
C LEU A 128 6.54 14.77 -1.26
N PRO A 129 6.91 15.90 -0.65
CA PRO A 129 7.96 15.90 0.36
C PRO A 129 7.55 15.07 1.57
N PHE A 130 8.50 14.35 2.17
CA PHE A 130 8.25 13.63 3.39
C PHE A 130 7.91 14.60 4.52
N ARG A 131 6.83 14.32 5.24
CA ARG A 131 6.46 15.05 6.44
C ARG A 131 7.50 14.76 7.51
N GLN A 132 8.02 15.79 8.19
CA GLN A 132 8.87 15.61 9.35
C GLN A 132 8.24 14.65 10.36
N GLY A 133 9.04 13.72 10.87
CA GLY A 133 8.66 12.76 11.89
C GLY A 133 9.14 13.13 13.28
N PRO A 134 8.93 12.25 14.27
CA PRO A 134 9.42 12.46 15.63
C PRO A 134 10.94 12.48 15.76
N GLU A 135 11.69 11.96 14.77
CA GLU A 135 13.16 11.96 14.74
C GLU A 135 13.77 13.34 14.50
N GLY A 136 12.95 14.31 14.09
CA GLY A 136 13.35 15.69 13.87
C GLY A 136 13.66 16.05 12.41
N ASP A 137 14.39 17.14 12.22
CA ASP A 137 14.68 17.68 10.88
C ASP A 137 15.64 16.77 10.10
N GLN A 138 15.30 16.52 8.84
CA GLN A 138 16.13 15.80 7.87
C GLN A 138 16.47 14.35 8.28
N ARG A 139 15.69 13.77 9.16
CA ARG A 139 15.80 12.38 9.57
C ARG A 139 14.41 11.75 9.64
N GLY A 140 14.33 10.46 9.34
CA GLY A 140 13.10 9.74 9.53
C GLY A 140 13.22 8.27 9.19
N LEU A 141 12.42 7.50 9.89
CA LEU A 141 12.29 6.07 9.64
C LEU A 141 11.20 5.84 8.60
N SER A 142 11.47 4.93 7.67
CA SER A 142 10.51 4.47 6.68
C SER A 142 10.50 2.95 6.67
N TRP A 143 9.31 2.36 6.74
CA TRP A 143 9.18 0.90 6.82
C TRP A 143 7.80 0.42 6.40
N VAL A 144 7.74 -0.85 6.01
CA VAL A 144 6.50 -1.61 5.80
C VAL A 144 6.57 -2.90 6.58
N LEU A 145 5.51 -3.17 7.34
CA LEU A 145 5.31 -4.42 8.07
C LEU A 145 4.06 -5.13 7.56
N GLU A 146 4.13 -6.45 7.49
CA GLU A 146 3.00 -7.33 7.18
C GLU A 146 2.76 -8.30 8.34
N SER A 147 1.49 -8.60 8.65
CA SER A 147 1.14 -9.61 9.66
C SER A 147 1.84 -10.94 9.39
N ASP A 148 2.41 -11.54 10.43
CA ASP A 148 2.96 -12.91 10.38
C ASP A 148 1.82 -13.91 10.55
N ASP A 149 1.28 -14.39 9.44
CA ASP A 149 0.16 -15.34 9.46
C ASP A 149 0.61 -16.79 9.63
N GLY A 150 1.94 -17.03 9.72
CA GLY A 150 2.52 -18.37 9.84
C GLY A 150 2.31 -19.23 8.58
N ASP A 151 2.43 -20.54 8.75
CA ASP A 151 2.11 -21.49 7.68
C ASP A 151 0.60 -21.81 7.72
N LEU A 152 -0.13 -21.35 6.71
CA LEU A 152 -1.58 -21.52 6.62
C LEU A 152 -1.98 -22.98 6.33
N PHE A 153 -1.10 -23.74 5.69
CA PHE A 153 -1.35 -25.13 5.29
C PHE A 153 -0.18 -26.02 5.71
N PRO A 154 0.01 -26.25 7.03
CA PRO A 154 1.18 -26.98 7.56
C PRO A 154 1.24 -28.44 7.14
N SER A 155 0.14 -29.02 6.63
CA SER A 155 0.10 -30.37 6.07
C SER A 155 -0.07 -30.32 4.56
N GLU A 156 0.75 -31.11 3.84
CA GLU A 156 0.61 -31.24 2.37
C GLU A 156 -0.77 -31.77 1.94
N SER A 157 -1.46 -32.50 2.82
CA SER A 157 -2.80 -33.04 2.57
C SER A 157 -3.95 -32.14 3.05
N GLN A 158 -3.64 -30.98 3.63
CA GLN A 158 -4.67 -30.07 4.14
C GLN A 158 -5.39 -29.38 3.00
N GLU A 159 -6.70 -29.56 2.96
CA GLU A 159 -7.64 -28.93 2.04
C GLU A 159 -8.62 -28.02 2.80
N GLY A 160 -9.27 -27.15 2.06
CA GLY A 160 -10.34 -26.31 2.58
C GLY A 160 -9.91 -24.90 2.93
N PRO A 161 -10.83 -24.13 3.52
CA PRO A 161 -10.61 -22.73 3.84
C PRO A 161 -9.84 -22.54 5.16
N VAL A 162 -8.94 -21.57 5.17
CA VAL A 162 -8.32 -21.01 6.37
C VAL A 162 -8.59 -19.51 6.37
N VAL A 163 -9.08 -18.98 7.50
CA VAL A 163 -9.33 -17.55 7.66
C VAL A 163 -8.17 -16.93 8.42
N VAL A 164 -7.63 -15.85 7.86
CA VAL A 164 -6.59 -15.03 8.48
C VAL A 164 -7.00 -13.57 8.53
N THR A 165 -6.38 -12.82 9.42
CA THR A 165 -6.53 -11.37 9.45
C THR A 165 -5.25 -10.75 8.89
N LYS A 166 -5.25 -10.44 7.60
CA LYS A 166 -4.13 -9.79 6.93
C LYS A 166 -4.04 -8.33 7.37
N VAL A 167 -2.86 -7.91 7.80
CA VAL A 167 -2.58 -6.53 8.19
C VAL A 167 -1.31 -6.05 7.51
N PHE A 168 -1.40 -4.89 6.89
CA PHE A 168 -0.25 -4.12 6.43
C PHE A 168 -0.20 -2.80 7.18
N VAL A 169 0.97 -2.43 7.66
CA VAL A 169 1.23 -1.11 8.22
C VAL A 169 2.51 -0.56 7.61
N GLY A 170 2.50 0.73 7.32
CA GLY A 170 3.66 1.40 6.72
C GLY A 170 3.80 2.81 7.25
N ARG A 171 5.05 3.27 7.30
CA ARG A 171 5.40 4.61 7.71
C ARG A 171 6.45 5.18 6.77
N ILE A 172 6.28 6.43 6.38
CA ILE A 172 7.33 7.27 5.81
C ILE A 172 7.42 8.52 6.67
N TRP A 173 8.49 8.63 7.46
CA TRP A 173 8.76 9.73 8.39
C TRP A 173 7.54 10.04 9.29
N GLY A 174 6.90 11.18 9.09
CA GLY A 174 5.74 11.63 9.85
C GLY A 174 4.38 11.23 9.25
N THR A 175 4.33 10.27 8.34
CA THR A 175 3.08 9.76 7.76
C THR A 175 2.99 8.25 7.95
N TYR A 176 1.87 7.80 8.48
CA TYR A 176 1.58 6.39 8.77
C TYR A 176 0.27 5.96 8.13
N LEU A 177 0.28 4.76 7.54
CA LEU A 177 -0.90 4.04 7.05
C LEU A 177 -0.97 2.64 7.67
N GLY A 178 -2.18 2.19 7.94
CA GLY A 178 -2.46 0.80 8.32
C GLY A 178 -3.72 0.29 7.65
N PHE A 179 -3.68 -0.96 7.17
CA PHE A 179 -4.81 -1.66 6.56
C PHE A 179 -5.01 -3.02 7.22
N GLN A 180 -6.27 -3.42 7.36
CA GLN A 180 -6.64 -4.75 7.84
C GLN A 180 -7.79 -5.30 7.01
N GLN A 181 -7.69 -6.59 6.67
CA GLN A 181 -8.71 -7.33 5.94
C GLN A 181 -8.78 -8.78 6.44
N ALA A 182 -9.96 -9.26 6.78
CA ALA A 182 -10.17 -10.69 6.96
C ALA A 182 -10.11 -11.37 5.59
N GLN A 183 -9.23 -12.36 5.42
CA GLN A 183 -9.07 -13.10 4.17
C GLN A 183 -9.32 -14.58 4.38
N THR A 184 -10.03 -15.20 3.44
CA THR A 184 -10.19 -16.65 3.36
C THR A 184 -9.28 -17.18 2.27
N HIS A 185 -8.36 -18.06 2.65
CA HIS A 185 -7.48 -18.79 1.74
C HIS A 185 -8.02 -20.20 1.61
N SER A 186 -8.42 -20.60 0.41
CA SER A 186 -8.96 -21.94 0.11
C SER A 186 -7.97 -22.71 -0.73
N ARG A 187 -7.48 -23.83 -0.21
CA ARG A 187 -6.57 -24.74 -0.92
C ARG A 187 -7.33 -25.94 -1.43
N VAL A 188 -7.22 -26.20 -2.73
CA VAL A 188 -7.89 -27.28 -3.43
C VAL A 188 -6.87 -28.04 -4.28
N LYS A 189 -6.99 -29.37 -4.30
CA LYS A 189 -6.19 -30.19 -5.20
C LYS A 189 -6.92 -30.31 -6.54
N GLU A 190 -6.27 -29.85 -7.60
CA GLU A 190 -6.80 -29.87 -8.95
C GLU A 190 -6.78 -31.30 -9.54
N SER A 191 -7.53 -31.51 -10.63
CA SER A 191 -7.63 -32.80 -11.29
C SER A 191 -6.30 -33.34 -11.86
N ASP A 192 -5.33 -32.46 -12.11
CA ASP A 192 -3.97 -32.79 -12.55
C ASP A 192 -3.02 -33.12 -11.38
N GLY A 193 -3.54 -33.05 -10.13
CA GLY A 193 -2.78 -33.29 -8.90
C GLY A 193 -2.03 -32.07 -8.38
N GLN A 194 -2.08 -30.94 -9.05
CA GLN A 194 -1.49 -29.68 -8.57
C GLN A 194 -2.38 -29.05 -7.49
N TRP A 195 -1.76 -28.25 -6.61
CA TRP A 195 -2.48 -27.49 -5.61
C TRP A 195 -2.74 -26.07 -6.12
N SER A 196 -3.99 -25.61 -6.03
CA SER A 196 -4.36 -24.23 -6.21
C SER A 196 -4.76 -23.59 -4.87
N VAL A 197 -4.47 -22.29 -4.72
CA VAL A 197 -4.92 -21.49 -3.58
C VAL A 197 -5.66 -20.28 -4.11
N THR A 198 -6.94 -20.19 -3.77
CA THR A 198 -7.75 -19.00 -4.03
C THR A 198 -7.83 -18.15 -2.77
N ARG A 199 -7.87 -16.82 -2.95
CA ARG A 199 -7.98 -15.86 -1.85
C ARG A 199 -9.21 -14.98 -2.06
N THR A 200 -9.98 -14.77 -0.99
CA THR A 200 -11.09 -13.80 -0.96
C THR A 200 -10.99 -12.96 0.29
N GLY A 201 -11.28 -11.67 0.18
CA GLY A 201 -11.23 -10.72 1.27
C GLY A 201 -12.61 -10.20 1.66
N GLY A 202 -12.75 -9.87 2.95
CA GLY A 202 -13.85 -9.07 3.46
C GLY A 202 -13.61 -7.56 3.29
N GLU A 203 -14.42 -6.77 3.99
CA GLU A 203 -14.28 -5.32 4.04
C GLU A 203 -12.92 -4.91 4.62
N VAL A 204 -12.29 -3.89 4.00
CA VAL A 204 -11.03 -3.35 4.47
C VAL A 204 -11.28 -2.27 5.51
N SER A 205 -10.48 -2.31 6.57
CA SER A 205 -10.35 -1.23 7.53
C SER A 205 -9.05 -0.49 7.31
N ALA A 206 -9.07 0.83 7.45
CA ALA A 206 -7.91 1.68 7.22
C ALA A 206 -7.70 2.69 8.35
N ARG A 207 -6.42 2.99 8.60
CA ARG A 207 -5.98 4.02 9.52
C ARG A 207 -4.89 4.86 8.89
N ARG A 208 -5.01 6.19 8.95
CA ARG A 208 -4.00 7.16 8.59
C ARG A 208 -3.72 8.06 9.78
N GLU A 209 -2.45 8.21 10.13
CA GLU A 209 -1.99 9.14 11.14
C GLU A 209 -0.85 10.01 10.59
N GLU A 210 -0.77 11.23 11.09
CA GLU A 210 0.22 12.21 10.69
C GLU A 210 0.86 12.85 11.91
N TRP A 211 2.18 13.02 11.87
CA TRP A 211 2.91 13.75 12.90
C TRP A 211 2.65 15.25 12.83
N SER A 212 2.19 15.85 13.93
CA SER A 212 1.83 17.27 14.01
C SER A 212 3.00 18.18 14.43
N GLY A 213 4.18 17.61 14.66
CA GLY A 213 5.34 18.27 15.24
C GLY A 213 5.55 17.95 16.72
N SER A 214 4.56 17.36 17.39
CA SER A 214 4.63 16.98 18.80
C SER A 214 3.96 15.66 19.13
N THR A 215 2.99 15.24 18.34
CA THR A 215 2.22 14.01 18.56
C THR A 215 1.69 13.48 17.24
N TRP A 216 1.36 12.20 17.21
CA TRP A 216 0.64 11.58 16.11
C TRP A 216 -0.84 11.93 16.19
N GLU A 217 -1.41 12.41 15.10
CA GLU A 217 -2.83 12.78 14.99
C GLU A 217 -3.54 11.89 13.99
N LYS A 218 -4.75 11.46 14.36
CA LYS A 218 -5.62 10.68 13.47
C LYS A 218 -6.11 11.56 12.33
N LYS A 219 -5.86 11.12 11.09
CA LYS A 219 -6.44 11.73 9.89
C LYS A 219 -7.69 10.98 9.44
N TYR A 220 -7.58 9.66 9.37
CA TYR A 220 -8.68 8.75 9.05
C TYR A 220 -8.60 7.50 9.94
N VAL A 221 -9.76 7.01 10.39
CA VAL A 221 -9.96 5.71 11.01
C VAL A 221 -11.31 5.21 10.52
N VAL A 222 -11.31 4.23 9.63
CA VAL A 222 -12.51 3.79 8.89
C VAL A 222 -12.56 2.27 8.76
N GLY A 223 -13.75 1.75 8.50
CA GLY A 223 -14.02 0.33 8.40
C GLY A 223 -14.27 -0.35 9.75
N PRO A 224 -14.74 -1.61 9.76
CA PRO A 224 -15.23 -2.28 10.97
C PRO A 224 -14.16 -2.48 12.05
N GLU A 225 -12.89 -2.60 11.68
CA GLU A 225 -11.75 -2.85 12.56
C GLU A 225 -10.76 -1.67 12.61
N GLY A 226 -11.16 -0.49 12.13
CA GLY A 226 -10.27 0.68 12.03
C GLY A 226 -9.68 1.10 13.37
N ASP A 227 -10.46 1.04 14.47
CA ASP A 227 -9.98 1.37 15.80
C ASP A 227 -9.03 0.31 16.39
N ASN A 228 -9.07 -0.93 15.89
CA ASN A 228 -8.23 -2.04 16.31
C ASN A 228 -6.90 -2.13 15.54
N LEU A 229 -6.73 -1.31 14.50
CA LEU A 229 -5.47 -1.21 13.78
C LEU A 229 -4.37 -0.63 14.68
N PRO A 230 -3.12 -1.10 14.55
CA PRO A 230 -1.99 -0.50 15.22
C PRO A 230 -1.94 1.02 15.02
N SER A 231 -1.53 1.74 16.05
CA SER A 231 -1.51 3.21 16.09
C SER A 231 -0.16 3.72 16.56
N MET A 232 0.40 4.69 15.87
CA MET A 232 1.62 5.37 16.27
C MET A 232 1.45 6.19 17.56
N GLN A 233 0.20 6.51 17.95
CA GLN A 233 -0.07 7.19 19.23
C GLN A 233 0.24 6.31 20.45
N ILE A 234 0.16 4.99 20.31
CA ILE A 234 0.48 4.02 21.39
C ILE A 234 1.96 3.64 21.35
N GLY A 235 2.59 3.70 20.18
CA GLY A 235 3.99 3.33 19.97
C GLY A 235 4.22 1.82 19.85
N PHE A 236 5.49 1.43 19.88
CA PHE A 236 5.94 0.05 19.77
C PHE A 236 6.22 -0.55 21.15
N GLU A 237 6.01 -1.85 21.28
CA GLU A 237 6.38 -2.63 22.45
C GLU A 237 7.86 -3.04 22.39
N GLY A 238 8.47 -3.29 23.56
CA GLY A 238 9.84 -3.80 23.66
C GLY A 238 10.91 -2.74 23.42
N GLU A 239 11.89 -3.04 22.57
CA GLU A 239 13.05 -2.16 22.31
C GLU A 239 12.70 -0.89 21.50
N GLY A 240 11.45 -0.77 21.09
CA GLY A 240 10.94 0.39 20.38
C GLY A 240 11.08 0.32 18.86
N GLU A 241 10.55 1.35 18.22
CA GLU A 241 10.60 1.51 16.77
C GLU A 241 12.04 1.63 16.29
N GLY A 242 12.37 0.84 15.28
CA GLY A 242 13.67 0.91 14.66
C GLY A 242 14.80 0.17 15.39
N SER A 243 14.52 -0.68 16.37
CA SER A 243 15.47 -1.68 16.85
C SER A 243 15.75 -2.76 15.78
N TRP A 244 14.79 -3.00 14.89
CA TRP A 244 14.85 -3.89 13.74
C TRP A 244 15.20 -3.09 12.46
N ARG A 245 15.97 -3.72 11.58
CA ARG A 245 16.54 -3.06 10.40
C ARG A 245 16.49 -3.90 9.14
N VAL A 246 16.24 -5.20 9.26
CA VAL A 246 16.43 -6.15 8.17
C VAL A 246 15.09 -6.75 7.73
N SER A 247 14.86 -6.76 6.42
CA SER A 247 13.71 -7.46 5.83
C SER A 247 13.71 -8.93 6.26
N GLY A 248 12.55 -9.43 6.67
CA GLY A 248 12.35 -10.79 7.18
C GLY A 248 12.43 -10.90 8.71
N GLU A 249 12.91 -9.89 9.43
CA GLU A 249 12.82 -9.87 10.89
C GLU A 249 11.36 -9.88 11.36
N ARG A 250 11.13 -10.51 12.53
CA ARG A 250 9.84 -10.51 13.22
C ARG A 250 9.83 -9.48 14.32
N VAL A 251 8.74 -8.70 14.37
CA VAL A 251 8.52 -7.65 15.36
C VAL A 251 7.14 -7.79 15.96
N THR A 252 6.97 -7.35 17.21
CA THR A 252 5.67 -7.31 17.86
C THR A 252 5.18 -5.86 17.93
N LEU A 253 3.96 -5.64 17.47
CA LEU A 253 3.28 -4.35 17.51
C LEU A 253 1.86 -4.57 18.01
N HIS A 254 1.50 -3.98 19.15
CA HIS A 254 0.19 -4.13 19.80
C HIS A 254 -0.20 -5.62 20.01
N GLY A 255 0.73 -6.44 20.49
CA GLY A 255 0.51 -7.87 20.77
C GLY A 255 0.38 -8.75 19.53
N ARG A 256 0.56 -8.21 18.32
CA ARG A 256 0.53 -8.95 17.05
C ARG A 256 1.94 -9.08 16.47
N SER A 257 2.25 -10.26 15.93
CA SER A 257 3.51 -10.50 15.21
C SER A 257 3.42 -9.98 13.78
N PHE A 258 4.49 -9.31 13.35
CA PHE A 258 4.68 -8.81 11.99
C PHE A 258 6.03 -9.24 11.44
N ILE A 259 6.11 -9.30 10.12
CA ILE A 259 7.34 -9.46 9.36
C ILE A 259 7.73 -8.10 8.78
N VAL A 260 8.97 -7.67 9.01
CA VAL A 260 9.53 -6.48 8.35
C VAL A 260 9.68 -6.77 6.85
N ARG A 261 8.96 -6.04 6.03
CA ARG A 261 9.04 -6.18 4.57
C ARG A 261 10.02 -5.23 3.95
N ALA A 262 10.10 -4.01 4.46
CA ALA A 262 11.06 -3.00 4.05
C ALA A 262 11.41 -2.10 5.23
N PHE A 263 12.64 -1.56 5.23
CA PHE A 263 13.11 -0.60 6.22
C PHE A 263 14.18 0.32 5.62
N GLU A 264 14.05 1.62 5.86
CA GLU A 264 15.05 2.64 5.55
C GLU A 264 15.16 3.65 6.70
N ASP A 265 16.39 4.05 7.01
CA ASP A 265 16.74 5.10 7.97
C ASP A 265 17.45 6.19 7.15
N LEU A 266 16.80 7.35 6.97
CA LEU A 266 17.22 8.43 6.07
C LEU A 266 17.50 9.72 6.84
#